data_b8d278254e8931959ba10b5eb9f698d7
#
_entry.id   b8d278254e8931959ba10b5eb9f698d7
#
_cell.length_a   1.000
_cell.length_b   1.000
_cell.length_c   1.000
_cell.angle_alpha   90.00
_cell.angle_beta   90.00
_cell.angle_gamma   90.00
#
_symmetry.space_group_name_H-M   'P 1'
#
loop_
_entity.id
_entity.type
_entity.pdbx_description
1 polymer ?
#
loop_
_entity_poly.entity_id
_entity_poly.type
_entity_poly.pdbx_seq_one_letter_code
_entity_poly.pdbx_strand_id
1 'polypeptide(L)'
;MRLLILLFLLFHTNLALSETQDKVFINKITENVLDKFFSSYKLVGQATYKFLLLDIYDAKLISETEQYPSEKFALILKYNRDFTKKSVVEETVKQLKIQRKYSDNELIKLKELLNKTFRPIKKNDYFIAMKLKDKGIFYFKDEKVLETKDIDFLNLFFNIWLREDSEDPNFTKSLLGKDK
;
A
#
# COMPACT_ATOMS: atom_id res chain seq x y z
N MET A 1 2.66 54.87 38.06
CA MET A 1 1.71 55.41 37.06
C MET A 1 1.82 54.57 35.77
N ARG A 2 0.84 53.79 35.55
CA ARG A 2 0.27 53.28 34.28
C ARG A 2 1.16 52.60 33.24
N LEU A 3 0.76 51.38 32.97
CA LEU A 3 0.66 50.66 31.71
C LEU A 3 1.82 49.75 31.36
N LEU A 4 1.73 48.51 31.82
CA LEU A 4 2.37 47.33 31.18
C LEU A 4 1.64 46.06 31.62
N ILE A 5 0.38 45.92 31.21
CA ILE A 5 -0.36 44.66 31.22
C ILE A 5 -1.03 44.60 29.86
N LEU A 6 -0.53 43.78 28.94
CA LEU A 6 -1.23 43.12 27.81
C LEU A 6 -0.19 42.64 26.78
N LEU A 7 0.34 41.47 26.98
CA LEU A 7 0.82 40.61 25.86
C LEU A 7 1.12 39.21 26.38
N PHE A 8 0.09 38.49 26.81
CA PHE A 8 0.24 37.08 27.10
C PHE A 8 -1.07 36.33 26.78
N LEU A 9 -1.43 36.34 25.50
CA LEU A 9 -2.53 35.47 24.99
C LEU A 9 -2.44 35.41 23.46
N LEU A 10 -1.56 34.58 22.91
CA LEU A 10 -1.64 34.10 21.52
C LEU A 10 -0.55 33.06 21.24
N PHE A 11 -0.53 31.94 21.97
CA PHE A 11 0.30 30.79 21.62
C PHE A 11 -0.35 29.49 22.04
N HIS A 12 -1.59 29.22 21.63
CA HIS A 12 -2.21 27.90 21.83
C HIS A 12 -3.20 27.55 20.72
N THR A 13 -2.82 27.67 19.43
CA THR A 13 -3.71 27.21 18.34
C THR A 13 -3.00 26.57 17.15
N ASN A 14 -1.87 25.91 17.35
CA ASN A 14 -1.19 25.25 16.22
C ASN A 14 -0.93 23.74 16.40
N LEU A 15 -1.54 23.06 17.38
CA LEU A 15 -1.41 21.60 17.52
C LEU A 15 -2.59 20.77 16.97
N ALA A 16 -3.67 21.41 16.54
CA ALA A 16 -4.87 20.68 16.09
C ALA A 16 -4.97 20.52 14.55
N LEU A 17 -4.06 21.09 13.77
CA LEU A 17 -4.12 21.07 12.30
C LEU A 17 -3.26 19.96 11.64
N SER A 18 -2.43 19.24 12.41
CA SER A 18 -1.58 18.19 11.87
C SER A 18 -2.30 16.83 11.72
N GLU A 19 -3.31 16.54 12.53
CA GLU A 19 -4.01 15.24 12.48
C GLU A 19 -5.05 15.12 11.35
N THR A 20 -5.47 16.23 10.74
CA THR A 20 -6.53 16.21 9.73
C THR A 20 -6.03 16.06 8.30
N GLN A 21 -4.75 16.27 8.01
CA GLN A 21 -4.23 16.17 6.64
C GLN A 21 -3.89 14.73 6.21
N ASP A 22 -3.56 13.82 7.13
CA ASP A 22 -3.23 12.43 6.78
C ASP A 22 -4.46 11.57 6.47
N LYS A 23 -5.67 11.95 6.91
CA LYS A 23 -6.93 11.25 6.61
C LYS A 23 -7.47 11.46 5.20
N VAL A 24 -7.07 12.49 4.50
CA VAL A 24 -7.72 12.94 3.25
C VAL A 24 -7.42 12.06 2.03
N PHE A 25 -6.45 11.16 2.09
CA PHE A 25 -6.01 10.41 0.90
C PHE A 25 -6.52 8.96 0.82
N ILE A 26 -7.04 8.40 1.89
CA ILE A 26 -7.67 7.08 1.88
C ILE A 26 -9.16 7.32 1.69
N ASN A 27 -9.76 6.84 0.60
CA ASN A 27 -11.19 7.01 0.39
C ASN A 27 -11.98 6.18 1.42
N LYS A 28 -13.23 6.56 1.66
CA LYS A 28 -14.11 5.91 2.63
C LYS A 28 -14.25 4.39 2.43
N ILE A 29 -14.15 3.91 1.19
CA ILE A 29 -14.18 2.46 0.89
C ILE A 29 -12.95 1.78 1.48
N THR A 30 -11.76 2.35 1.28
CA THR A 30 -10.51 1.82 1.83
C THR A 30 -10.50 1.87 3.35
N GLU A 31 -10.94 2.97 3.96
CA GLU A 31 -11.10 3.08 5.42
C GLU A 31 -12.00 1.97 5.96
N ASN A 32 -13.19 1.77 5.38
CA ASN A 32 -14.12 0.73 5.79
C ASN A 32 -13.54 -0.69 5.69
N VAL A 33 -12.62 -0.94 4.74
CA VAL A 33 -11.93 -2.22 4.62
C VAL A 33 -10.87 -2.36 5.70
N LEU A 34 -10.06 -1.33 5.93
CA LEU A 34 -8.98 -1.35 6.92
C LEU A 34 -9.51 -1.49 8.35
N ASP A 35 -10.58 -0.77 8.70
CA ASP A 35 -11.20 -0.78 10.03
C ASP A 35 -11.71 -2.17 10.46
N LYS A 36 -11.92 -3.09 9.50
CA LYS A 36 -12.25 -4.48 9.82
C LYS A 36 -11.07 -5.26 10.41
N PHE A 37 -9.84 -4.81 10.16
CA PHE A 37 -8.62 -5.57 10.47
C PHE A 37 -7.64 -4.81 11.36
N PHE A 38 -7.69 -3.49 11.38
CA PHE A 38 -6.80 -2.62 12.14
C PHE A 38 -7.61 -1.82 13.16
N SER A 39 -7.25 -1.90 14.43
CA SER A 39 -7.84 -1.05 15.48
C SER A 39 -7.39 0.42 15.35
N SER A 40 -6.15 0.59 14.88
CA SER A 40 -5.55 1.87 14.48
C SER A 40 -4.45 1.59 13.47
N TYR A 41 -4.15 2.55 12.63
CA TYR A 41 -3.03 2.46 11.69
C TYR A 41 -2.44 3.84 11.43
N LYS A 42 -1.16 3.85 11.06
CA LYS A 42 -0.40 5.03 10.72
C LYS A 42 0.30 4.84 9.37
N LEU A 43 0.58 5.94 8.71
CA LEU A 43 1.32 5.95 7.46
C LEU A 43 2.80 5.65 7.74
N VAL A 44 3.32 4.59 7.14
CA VAL A 44 4.76 4.31 7.08
C VAL A 44 5.41 5.20 6.02
N GLY A 45 4.88 5.14 4.79
CA GLY A 45 5.34 5.96 3.67
C GLY A 45 4.40 5.87 2.48
N GLN A 46 4.68 6.72 1.48
CA GLN A 46 3.91 6.79 0.25
C GLN A 46 4.80 7.16 -0.93
N ALA A 47 4.44 6.69 -2.12
CA ALA A 47 5.14 6.98 -3.36
C ALA A 47 4.23 6.87 -4.56
N THR A 48 4.53 7.59 -5.65
CA THR A 48 3.90 7.41 -6.95
C THR A 48 4.83 6.63 -7.86
N TYR A 49 4.38 5.45 -8.32
CA TYR A 49 5.12 4.68 -9.32
C TYR A 49 4.93 5.27 -10.70
N LYS A 50 6.06 5.53 -11.37
CA LYS A 50 6.07 6.09 -12.73
C LYS A 50 6.74 5.13 -13.69
N PHE A 51 6.15 4.97 -14.87
CA PHE A 51 6.79 4.29 -15.97
C PHE A 51 6.98 5.26 -17.13
N LEU A 52 8.22 5.48 -17.54
CA LEU A 52 8.59 6.60 -18.40
C LEU A 52 8.17 7.93 -17.73
N LEU A 53 7.28 8.70 -18.32
CA LEU A 53 6.76 9.96 -17.76
C LEU A 53 5.29 9.82 -17.29
N LEU A 54 4.81 8.59 -17.13
CA LEU A 54 3.41 8.31 -16.86
C LEU A 54 3.23 7.85 -15.41
N ASP A 55 2.38 8.50 -14.65
CA ASP A 55 1.94 8.05 -13.34
C ASP A 55 1.07 6.79 -13.51
N ILE A 56 1.52 5.68 -12.94
CA ILE A 56 0.87 4.37 -13.04
C ILE A 56 -0.08 4.15 -11.87
N TYR A 57 0.42 4.30 -10.65
CA TYR A 57 -0.36 4.23 -9.41
C TYR A 57 0.31 5.00 -8.29
N ASP A 58 -0.50 5.44 -7.32
CA ASP A 58 -0.04 5.92 -6.03
C ASP A 58 -0.10 4.77 -5.04
N ALA A 59 0.97 4.57 -4.28
CA ALA A 59 1.08 3.53 -3.27
C ALA A 59 1.19 4.16 -1.88
N LYS A 60 0.53 3.52 -0.90
CA LYS A 60 0.69 3.81 0.53
C LYS A 60 0.96 2.53 1.29
N LEU A 61 1.91 2.60 2.20
CA LEU A 61 2.18 1.57 3.19
C LEU A 61 1.72 2.08 4.54
N ILE A 62 0.87 1.31 5.21
CA ILE A 62 0.40 1.59 6.57
C ILE A 62 0.73 0.42 7.49
N SER A 63 0.91 0.70 8.77
CA SER A 63 1.05 -0.31 9.82
C SER A 63 0.48 0.19 11.15
N GLU A 64 0.33 -0.69 12.13
CA GLU A 64 -0.10 -0.30 13.49
C GLU A 64 0.97 0.52 14.23
N THR A 65 2.25 0.38 13.86
CA THR A 65 3.41 0.95 14.57
C THR A 65 4.09 2.11 13.84
N GLU A 66 3.58 2.54 12.68
CA GLU A 66 4.24 3.53 11.80
C GLU A 66 5.62 3.09 11.27
N GLN A 67 5.93 1.80 11.36
CA GLN A 67 7.22 1.23 10.98
C GLN A 67 7.04 0.01 10.07
N TYR A 68 8.06 -0.26 9.25
CA TYR A 68 8.23 -1.48 8.50
C TYR A 68 9.66 -2.02 8.70
N PRO A 69 9.86 -3.33 8.93
CA PRO A 69 8.85 -4.40 8.94
C PRO A 69 7.92 -4.35 10.16
N SER A 70 6.69 -4.82 9.98
CA SER A 70 5.66 -4.97 11.00
C SER A 70 4.93 -6.30 10.81
N GLU A 71 4.47 -6.93 11.90
CA GLU A 71 3.66 -8.16 11.81
C GLU A 71 2.34 -7.93 11.07
N LYS A 72 1.85 -6.69 11.06
CA LYS A 72 0.58 -6.32 10.49
C LYS A 72 0.69 -4.99 9.75
N PHE A 73 0.49 -5.03 8.45
CA PHE A 73 0.57 -3.88 7.58
C PHE A 73 -0.35 -4.03 6.37
N ALA A 74 -0.63 -2.94 5.68
CA ALA A 74 -1.32 -2.94 4.41
C ALA A 74 -0.60 -2.09 3.37
N LEU A 75 -0.58 -2.58 2.14
CA LEU A 75 -0.20 -1.86 0.94
C LEU A 75 -1.47 -1.50 0.17
N ILE A 76 -1.64 -0.21 -0.10
CA ILE A 76 -2.79 0.34 -0.80
C ILE A 76 -2.30 0.93 -2.12
N LEU A 77 -2.84 0.46 -3.24
CA LEU A 77 -2.55 0.98 -4.56
C LEU A 77 -3.80 1.70 -5.11
N LYS A 78 -3.66 2.96 -5.48
CA LYS A 78 -4.66 3.71 -6.24
C LYS A 78 -4.16 3.87 -7.66
N TYR A 79 -4.87 3.31 -8.61
CA TYR A 79 -4.44 3.32 -10.00
C TYR A 79 -4.75 4.65 -10.70
N ASN A 80 -3.79 5.17 -11.43
CA ASN A 80 -3.91 6.41 -12.20
C ASN A 80 -4.26 6.16 -13.67
N ARG A 81 -4.36 4.87 -14.08
CA ARG A 81 -4.65 4.43 -15.46
C ARG A 81 -5.45 3.15 -15.46
N ASP A 82 -6.05 2.87 -16.65
CA ASP A 82 -6.75 1.62 -16.92
C ASP A 82 -5.74 0.50 -17.23
N PHE A 83 -6.02 -0.71 -16.74
CA PHE A 83 -5.25 -1.93 -17.05
C PHE A 83 -6.18 -3.11 -17.30
N THR A 84 -5.79 -3.98 -18.24
CA THR A 84 -6.48 -5.25 -18.41
C THR A 84 -6.06 -6.22 -17.29
N LYS A 85 -6.95 -7.13 -16.92
CA LYS A 85 -6.58 -8.21 -15.98
C LYS A 85 -5.33 -8.96 -16.44
N LYS A 86 -5.25 -9.26 -17.74
CA LYS A 86 -4.13 -9.97 -18.35
C LYS A 86 -2.81 -9.23 -18.09
N SER A 87 -2.75 -7.92 -18.37
CA SER A 87 -1.51 -7.14 -18.17
C SER A 87 -1.08 -7.09 -16.72
N VAL A 88 -2.02 -6.99 -15.76
CA VAL A 88 -1.70 -7.01 -14.33
C VAL A 88 -1.15 -8.38 -13.90
N VAL A 89 -1.77 -9.47 -14.35
CA VAL A 89 -1.29 -10.84 -14.06
C VAL A 89 0.10 -11.07 -14.64
N GLU A 90 0.33 -10.69 -15.89
CA GLU A 90 1.62 -10.88 -16.59
C GLU A 90 2.74 -10.10 -15.89
N GLU A 91 2.50 -8.84 -15.53
CA GLU A 91 3.50 -8.03 -14.81
C GLU A 91 3.76 -8.60 -13.40
N THR A 92 2.72 -9.00 -12.68
CA THR A 92 2.90 -9.63 -11.36
C THR A 92 3.74 -10.92 -11.46
N VAL A 93 3.46 -11.79 -12.44
CA VAL A 93 4.26 -13.01 -12.69
C VAL A 93 5.71 -12.66 -13.01
N LYS A 94 5.95 -11.65 -13.84
CA LYS A 94 7.30 -11.18 -14.18
C LYS A 94 8.05 -10.74 -12.92
N GLN A 95 7.45 -9.92 -12.06
CA GLN A 95 8.04 -9.44 -10.82
C GLN A 95 8.33 -10.56 -9.81
N LEU A 96 7.47 -11.58 -9.74
CA LEU A 96 7.70 -12.74 -8.89
C LEU A 96 8.84 -13.64 -9.43
N LYS A 97 8.97 -13.78 -10.75
CA LYS A 97 10.05 -14.53 -11.39
C LYS A 97 11.44 -13.88 -11.23
N ILE A 98 11.53 -12.58 -11.05
CA ILE A 98 12.79 -11.90 -10.73
C ILE A 98 13.31 -12.35 -9.36
N GLN A 99 12.41 -12.65 -8.41
CA GLN A 99 12.78 -12.98 -7.04
C GLN A 99 13.17 -14.45 -6.83
N ARG A 100 12.62 -15.38 -7.63
CA ARG A 100 12.99 -16.81 -7.61
C ARG A 100 12.65 -17.51 -8.91
N LYS A 101 13.27 -18.69 -9.10
CA LYS A 101 12.89 -19.59 -10.18
C LYS A 101 11.60 -20.35 -9.84
N TYR A 102 10.80 -20.62 -10.84
CA TYR A 102 9.55 -21.38 -10.77
C TYR A 102 9.60 -22.52 -11.78
N SER A 103 9.12 -23.69 -11.40
CA SER A 103 8.80 -24.77 -12.34
C SER A 103 7.54 -24.44 -13.16
N ASP A 104 7.33 -25.13 -14.28
CA ASP A 104 6.14 -24.92 -15.13
C ASP A 104 4.83 -25.14 -14.36
N ASN A 105 4.77 -26.18 -13.51
CA ASN A 105 3.60 -26.47 -12.67
C ASN A 105 3.33 -25.36 -11.64
N GLU A 106 4.38 -24.79 -11.02
CA GLU A 106 4.23 -23.64 -10.11
C GLU A 106 3.72 -22.40 -10.85
N LEU A 107 4.23 -22.14 -12.06
CA LEU A 107 3.78 -21.02 -12.87
C LEU A 107 2.31 -21.15 -13.28
N ILE A 108 1.85 -22.35 -13.62
CA ILE A 108 0.44 -22.61 -13.93
C ILE A 108 -0.42 -22.26 -12.70
N LYS A 109 -0.12 -22.83 -11.54
CA LYS A 109 -0.86 -22.59 -10.29
C LYS A 109 -0.83 -21.11 -9.88
N LEU A 110 0.32 -20.45 -10.01
CA LEU A 110 0.48 -19.02 -9.73
C LEU A 110 -0.41 -18.19 -10.64
N LYS A 111 -0.39 -18.44 -11.96
CA LYS A 111 -1.24 -17.72 -12.92
C LYS A 111 -2.73 -17.94 -12.63
N GLU A 112 -3.14 -19.15 -12.27
CA GLU A 112 -4.53 -19.45 -11.88
C GLU A 112 -4.93 -18.63 -10.64
N LEU A 113 -4.09 -18.60 -9.60
CA LEU A 113 -4.31 -17.80 -8.39
C LEU A 113 -4.47 -16.32 -8.72
N LEU A 114 -3.53 -15.76 -9.48
CA LEU A 114 -3.55 -14.34 -9.85
C LEU A 114 -4.75 -14.00 -10.75
N ASN A 115 -5.14 -14.90 -11.66
CA ASN A 115 -6.34 -14.71 -12.48
C ASN A 115 -7.65 -14.73 -11.68
N LYS A 116 -7.69 -15.46 -10.55
CA LYS A 116 -8.83 -15.42 -9.61
C LYS A 116 -8.81 -14.14 -8.76
N THR A 117 -7.63 -13.64 -8.44
CA THR A 117 -7.42 -12.48 -7.57
C THR A 117 -7.65 -11.15 -8.28
N PHE A 118 -7.07 -10.98 -9.47
CA PHE A 118 -7.13 -9.68 -10.16
C PHE A 118 -8.40 -9.50 -10.98
N ARG A 119 -8.78 -8.23 -11.14
CA ARG A 119 -9.89 -7.73 -11.96
C ARG A 119 -9.35 -6.78 -13.03
N PRO A 120 -10.08 -6.47 -14.11
CA PRO A 120 -9.78 -5.30 -14.93
C PRO A 120 -9.79 -4.05 -14.05
N ILE A 121 -8.78 -3.22 -14.22
CA ILE A 121 -8.58 -2.01 -13.42
C ILE A 121 -8.99 -0.79 -14.23
N LYS A 122 -9.70 0.13 -13.58
CA LYS A 122 -9.99 1.46 -14.08
C LYS A 122 -9.23 2.52 -13.31
N LYS A 123 -8.96 3.65 -13.96
CA LYS A 123 -8.43 4.82 -13.27
C LYS A 123 -9.26 5.13 -12.02
N ASN A 124 -8.57 5.41 -10.91
CA ASN A 124 -9.09 5.62 -9.56
C ASN A 124 -9.61 4.37 -8.84
N ASP A 125 -9.45 3.17 -9.41
CA ASP A 125 -9.68 1.93 -8.66
C ASP A 125 -8.58 1.72 -7.60
N TYR A 126 -8.96 1.01 -6.53
CA TYR A 126 -8.09 0.68 -5.41
C TYR A 126 -7.88 -0.83 -5.30
N PHE A 127 -6.64 -1.21 -5.04
CA PHE A 127 -6.27 -2.55 -4.62
C PHE A 127 -5.60 -2.47 -3.25
N ILE A 128 -6.04 -3.30 -2.30
CA ILE A 128 -5.55 -3.32 -0.94
C ILE A 128 -5.02 -4.71 -0.66
N ALA A 129 -3.74 -4.83 -0.35
CA ALA A 129 -3.12 -6.06 0.12
C ALA A 129 -2.74 -5.89 1.59
N MET A 130 -3.23 -6.77 2.44
CA MET A 130 -2.95 -6.77 3.88
C MET A 130 -2.16 -8.01 4.26
N LYS A 131 -1.07 -7.83 5.00
CA LYS A 131 -0.36 -8.87 5.73
C LYS A 131 -0.82 -8.82 7.18
N LEU A 132 -1.40 -9.88 7.64
CA LEU A 132 -1.72 -10.13 9.06
C LEU A 132 -0.73 -11.15 9.60
N LYS A 133 -0.74 -11.40 10.90
CA LYS A 133 0.25 -12.27 11.56
C LYS A 133 0.44 -13.61 10.85
N ASP A 134 -0.63 -14.29 10.47
CA ASP A 134 -0.65 -15.67 9.96
C ASP A 134 -1.27 -15.82 8.56
N LYS A 135 -1.70 -14.71 7.93
CA LYS A 135 -2.37 -14.73 6.63
C LYS A 135 -2.26 -13.40 5.90
N GLY A 136 -2.56 -13.44 4.60
CA GLY A 136 -2.80 -12.25 3.77
C GLY A 136 -4.23 -12.19 3.28
N ILE A 137 -4.76 -10.97 3.17
CA ILE A 137 -6.10 -10.70 2.65
C ILE A 137 -6.00 -9.58 1.62
N PHE A 138 -6.65 -9.78 0.47
CA PHE A 138 -6.61 -8.85 -0.64
C PHE A 138 -8.01 -8.38 -0.98
N TYR A 139 -8.13 -7.10 -1.23
CA TYR A 139 -9.35 -6.47 -1.69
C TYR A 139 -9.14 -5.73 -3.01
N PHE A 140 -10.14 -5.81 -3.87
CA PHE A 140 -10.29 -4.92 -5.00
C PHE A 140 -11.53 -4.06 -4.74
N LYS A 141 -11.32 -2.77 -4.50
CA LYS A 141 -12.35 -1.88 -3.93
C LYS A 141 -12.82 -2.42 -2.56
N ASP A 142 -14.08 -2.81 -2.45
CA ASP A 142 -14.73 -3.39 -1.26
C ASP A 142 -14.93 -4.93 -1.36
N GLU A 143 -14.59 -5.54 -2.51
CA GLU A 143 -14.66 -6.99 -2.73
C GLU A 143 -13.41 -7.68 -2.20
N LYS A 144 -13.57 -8.65 -1.28
CA LYS A 144 -12.47 -9.55 -0.90
C LYS A 144 -12.20 -10.51 -2.05
N VAL A 145 -11.01 -10.41 -2.66
CA VAL A 145 -10.62 -11.19 -3.85
C VAL A 145 -9.67 -12.34 -3.55
N LEU A 146 -8.97 -12.31 -2.40
CA LEU A 146 -8.10 -13.40 -1.95
C LEU A 146 -7.98 -13.39 -0.42
N GLU A 147 -7.93 -14.57 0.17
CA GLU A 147 -7.40 -14.82 1.50
C GLU A 147 -6.48 -16.05 1.40
N THR A 148 -5.27 -15.95 1.95
CA THR A 148 -4.27 -17.03 1.87
C THR A 148 -3.41 -17.08 3.12
N LYS A 149 -2.99 -18.30 3.51
CA LYS A 149 -1.99 -18.56 4.54
C LYS A 149 -0.63 -18.93 3.97
N ASP A 150 -0.47 -18.85 2.64
CA ASP A 150 0.82 -19.09 1.98
C ASP A 150 1.77 -17.88 2.25
N ILE A 151 2.54 -18.04 3.31
CA ILE A 151 3.47 -16.98 3.78
C ILE A 151 4.58 -16.73 2.74
N ASP A 152 5.03 -17.77 2.03
CA ASP A 152 6.06 -17.63 1.00
C ASP A 152 5.54 -16.79 -0.17
N PHE A 153 4.33 -17.10 -0.65
CA PHE A 153 3.67 -16.27 -1.66
C PHE A 153 3.50 -14.83 -1.18
N LEU A 154 3.04 -14.62 0.07
CA LEU A 154 2.84 -13.29 0.62
C LEU A 154 4.15 -12.49 0.67
N ASN A 155 5.23 -13.09 1.13
CA ASN A 155 6.55 -12.44 1.19
C ASN A 155 7.01 -12.04 -0.23
N LEU A 156 6.94 -12.95 -1.20
CA LEU A 156 7.31 -12.67 -2.58
C LEU A 156 6.41 -11.59 -3.19
N PHE A 157 5.09 -11.62 -2.90
CA PHE A 157 4.15 -10.63 -3.40
C PHE A 157 4.46 -9.22 -2.88
N PHE A 158 4.60 -9.06 -1.56
CA PHE A 158 4.90 -7.76 -0.98
C PHE A 158 6.30 -7.26 -1.36
N ASN A 159 7.26 -8.14 -1.54
CA ASN A 159 8.60 -7.83 -2.02
C ASN A 159 8.64 -7.23 -3.44
N ILE A 160 7.58 -7.29 -4.22
CA ILE A 160 7.48 -6.54 -5.48
C ILE A 160 7.75 -5.04 -5.21
N TRP A 161 7.25 -4.51 -4.09
CA TRP A 161 7.35 -3.09 -3.73
C TRP A 161 8.28 -2.80 -2.55
N LEU A 162 8.52 -3.78 -1.66
CA LEU A 162 9.14 -3.51 -0.35
C LEU A 162 10.58 -4.01 -0.21
N ARG A 163 11.13 -4.75 -1.18
CA ARG A 163 12.53 -5.14 -1.16
C ARG A 163 13.43 -3.97 -1.62
N GLU A 164 14.60 -3.83 -1.02
CA GLU A 164 15.53 -2.73 -1.31
C GLU A 164 16.10 -2.76 -2.74
N ASP A 165 16.25 -3.95 -3.33
CA ASP A 165 16.67 -4.19 -4.71
C ASP A 165 15.50 -4.32 -5.70
N SER A 166 14.40 -3.61 -5.43
CA SER A 166 13.23 -3.55 -6.33
C SER A 166 13.58 -2.91 -7.68
N GLU A 167 12.67 -3.00 -8.65
CA GLU A 167 12.84 -2.36 -9.97
C GLU A 167 12.97 -0.83 -9.87
N ASP A 168 12.40 -0.22 -8.81
CA ASP A 168 12.53 1.21 -8.49
C ASP A 168 12.91 1.39 -7.02
N PRO A 169 14.22 1.42 -6.67
CA PRO A 169 14.68 1.58 -5.30
C PRO A 169 14.27 2.92 -4.66
N ASN A 170 14.14 4.00 -5.44
CA ASN A 170 13.72 5.29 -4.91
C ASN A 170 12.24 5.27 -4.51
N PHE A 171 11.39 4.69 -5.35
CA PHE A 171 9.99 4.44 -5.01
C PHE A 171 9.88 3.60 -3.72
N THR A 172 10.63 2.50 -3.63
CA THR A 172 10.64 1.65 -2.44
C THR A 172 11.10 2.42 -1.19
N LYS A 173 12.16 3.23 -1.31
CA LYS A 173 12.68 4.03 -0.20
C LYS A 173 11.62 4.99 0.34
N SER A 174 10.93 5.73 -0.53
CA SER A 174 9.83 6.62 -0.15
C SER A 174 8.67 5.86 0.47
N LEU A 175 8.29 4.69 -0.09
CA LEU A 175 7.22 3.85 0.42
C LEU A 175 7.54 3.28 1.82
N LEU A 176 8.81 3.00 2.09
CA LEU A 176 9.30 2.57 3.41
C LEU A 176 9.51 3.73 4.41
N GLY A 177 9.20 4.97 4.03
CA GLY A 177 9.38 6.15 4.88
C GLY A 177 10.83 6.50 5.19
N LYS A 178 11.78 6.05 4.34
CA LYS A 178 13.23 6.25 4.52
C LYS A 178 13.75 7.55 3.89
N ASP A 179 12.88 8.37 3.32
CA ASP A 179 13.21 9.68 2.71
C ASP A 179 13.01 10.87 3.67
N LYS A 180 12.67 10.59 4.93
CA LYS A 180 12.43 11.60 5.97
C LYS A 180 13.73 12.02 6.65
#